data_3f928c4f472e7473408996563d3f2d93
#
_entry.id   3f928c4f472e7473408996563d3f2d93
#
_cell.length_a   1.000
_cell.length_b   1.000
_cell.length_c   1.000
_cell.angle_alpha   90.00
_cell.angle_beta   90.00
_cell.angle_gamma   90.00
#
_symmetry.space_group_name_H-M   'P 1'
#
loop_
_entity.id
_entity.type
_entity.pdbx_description
1 polymer ?
#
loop_
_entity_poly.entity_id
_entity_poly.type
_entity_poly.pdbx_seq_one_letter_code
_entity_poly.pdbx_strand_id
1 'polypeptide(L)'
;MIDKLDLLSKDELKELVRIYARNIYALDGVWFQSVEGKNGMDEAMLHDENAWRKFTRTEARRIKKFLELPEQAGLEGLEKALAIRFSALSNPSVSLFKEGDSLIYRINECRVQTARKNKGMPFHPCASPGFTEHDGFARVIDERIVTEMI
;
A
#
# COMPACT_ATOMS: atom_id res chain seq x y z
N MET A 1 -26.42 21.75 4.01
CA MET A 1 -25.82 21.47 2.66
C MET A 1 -25.74 19.96 2.55
N ILE A 2 -26.31 19.37 1.48
CA ILE A 2 -26.21 17.91 1.24
C ILE A 2 -24.77 17.61 0.82
N ASP A 3 -24.12 16.68 1.50
CA ASP A 3 -22.81 16.17 1.04
C ASP A 3 -23.03 15.45 -0.30
N LYS A 4 -22.23 15.79 -1.30
CA LYS A 4 -22.31 15.15 -2.62
C LYS A 4 -22.05 13.65 -2.58
N LEU A 5 -21.34 13.18 -1.56
CA LEU A 5 -21.12 11.75 -1.33
C LEU A 5 -22.41 11.03 -0.91
N ASP A 6 -23.34 11.72 -0.26
CA ASP A 6 -24.65 11.17 0.12
C ASP A 6 -25.54 10.83 -1.11
N LEU A 7 -25.21 11.39 -2.28
CA LEU A 7 -25.91 11.12 -3.53
C LEU A 7 -25.45 9.84 -4.24
N LEU A 8 -24.33 9.26 -3.77
CA LEU A 8 -23.77 8.05 -4.33
C LEU A 8 -24.34 6.81 -3.63
N SER A 9 -24.65 5.79 -4.41
CA SER A 9 -24.97 4.46 -3.87
C SER A 9 -23.74 3.85 -3.18
N LYS A 10 -23.98 2.83 -2.35
CA LYS A 10 -22.90 2.08 -1.70
C LYS A 10 -21.89 1.50 -2.69
N ASP A 11 -22.34 1.04 -3.86
CA ASP A 11 -21.45 0.46 -4.86
C ASP A 11 -20.66 1.53 -5.61
N GLU A 12 -21.25 2.69 -5.88
CA GLU A 12 -20.52 3.85 -6.41
C GLU A 12 -19.48 4.37 -5.42
N LEU A 13 -19.77 4.40 -4.11
CA LEU A 13 -18.78 4.76 -3.09
C LEU A 13 -17.61 3.77 -3.04
N LYS A 14 -17.86 2.46 -3.13
CA LYS A 14 -16.80 1.46 -3.21
C LYS A 14 -15.92 1.63 -4.45
N GLU A 15 -16.52 1.92 -5.60
CA GLU A 15 -15.75 2.15 -6.82
C GLU A 15 -14.94 3.44 -6.72
N LEU A 16 -15.49 4.50 -6.14
CA LEU A 16 -14.76 5.75 -5.88
C LEU A 16 -13.55 5.51 -4.99
N VAL A 17 -13.69 4.72 -3.91
CA VAL A 17 -12.56 4.33 -3.05
C VAL A 17 -11.48 3.59 -3.83
N ARG A 18 -11.86 2.66 -4.73
CA ARG A 18 -10.88 1.95 -5.58
C ARG A 18 -10.22 2.89 -6.59
N ILE A 19 -10.92 3.87 -7.13
CA ILE A 19 -10.33 4.91 -7.99
C ILE A 19 -9.25 5.67 -7.21
N TYR A 20 -9.54 6.14 -6.00
CA TYR A 20 -8.55 6.85 -5.18
C TYR A 20 -7.38 5.96 -4.77
N ALA A 21 -7.62 4.68 -4.49
CA ALA A 21 -6.55 3.72 -4.22
C ALA A 21 -5.61 3.56 -5.43
N ARG A 22 -6.17 3.45 -6.65
CA ARG A 22 -5.38 3.40 -7.89
C ARG A 22 -4.62 4.71 -8.15
N ASN A 23 -5.21 5.84 -7.81
CA ASN A 23 -4.59 7.16 -8.01
C ASN A 23 -3.33 7.36 -7.15
N ILE A 24 -3.23 6.70 -6.00
CA ILE A 24 -2.00 6.71 -5.18
C ILE A 24 -0.84 6.12 -5.98
N TYR A 25 -1.00 4.94 -6.57
CA TYR A 25 0.02 4.34 -7.42
C TYR A 25 0.29 5.14 -8.71
N ALA A 26 -0.75 5.76 -9.29
CA ALA A 26 -0.58 6.56 -10.48
C ALA A 26 0.28 7.81 -10.20
N LEU A 27 0.03 8.50 -9.09
CA LEU A 27 0.83 9.66 -8.67
C LEU A 27 2.27 9.26 -8.35
N ASP A 28 2.43 8.21 -7.55
CA ASP A 28 3.74 7.65 -7.21
C ASP A 28 4.53 7.27 -8.46
N GLY A 29 3.91 6.55 -9.39
CA GLY A 29 4.56 6.10 -10.62
C GLY A 29 5.01 7.23 -11.54
N VAL A 30 4.20 8.28 -11.75
CA VAL A 30 4.62 9.40 -12.60
C VAL A 30 5.68 10.24 -11.94
N TRP A 31 5.64 10.40 -10.62
CA TRP A 31 6.65 11.09 -9.86
C TRP A 31 7.99 10.32 -9.88
N PHE A 32 7.93 9.02 -9.59
CA PHE A 32 9.09 8.12 -9.68
C PHE A 32 9.76 8.18 -11.04
N GLN A 33 8.98 8.02 -12.13
CA GLN A 33 9.50 8.06 -13.50
C GLN A 33 10.10 9.43 -13.88
N SER A 34 9.58 10.53 -13.31
CA SER A 34 10.13 11.85 -13.49
C SER A 34 11.53 11.99 -12.87
N VAL A 35 11.74 11.44 -11.68
CA VAL A 35 13.06 11.39 -11.02
C VAL A 35 13.99 10.43 -11.75
N GLU A 36 13.52 9.20 -12.06
CA GLU A 36 14.28 8.19 -12.80
C GLU A 36 14.81 8.73 -14.15
N GLY A 37 13.94 9.41 -14.90
CA GLY A 37 14.30 9.94 -16.22
C GLY A 37 15.32 11.07 -16.17
N LYS A 38 15.37 11.84 -15.10
CA LYS A 38 16.30 12.94 -14.94
C LYS A 38 17.59 12.56 -14.21
N ASN A 39 17.47 11.78 -13.16
CA ASN A 39 18.54 11.54 -12.18
C ASN A 39 18.97 10.07 -12.10
N GLY A 40 18.29 9.17 -12.80
CA GLY A 40 18.55 7.73 -12.79
C GLY A 40 17.81 6.96 -11.72
N MET A 41 17.94 5.63 -11.80
CA MET A 41 17.22 4.68 -10.94
C MET A 41 17.60 4.82 -9.46
N ASP A 42 18.89 4.97 -9.14
CA ASP A 42 19.35 5.01 -7.73
C ASP A 42 18.75 6.20 -6.98
N GLU A 43 18.70 7.36 -7.62
CA GLU A 43 18.09 8.55 -7.03
C GLU A 43 16.57 8.39 -6.88
N ALA A 44 15.91 7.84 -7.89
CA ALA A 44 14.48 7.55 -7.83
C ALA A 44 14.16 6.59 -6.69
N MET A 45 14.92 5.52 -6.51
CA MET A 45 14.76 4.55 -5.43
C MET A 45 14.97 5.16 -4.04
N LEU A 46 15.96 6.06 -3.89
CA LEU A 46 16.18 6.77 -2.63
C LEU A 46 14.97 7.60 -2.22
N HIS A 47 14.42 8.35 -3.17
CA HIS A 47 13.23 9.17 -2.93
C HIS A 47 11.99 8.32 -2.67
N ASP A 48 11.82 7.24 -3.41
CA ASP A 48 10.72 6.28 -3.26
C ASP A 48 10.70 5.68 -1.86
N GLU A 49 11.82 5.12 -1.41
CA GLU A 49 11.92 4.54 -0.06
C GLU A 49 11.66 5.58 1.04
N ASN A 50 12.16 6.79 0.90
CA ASN A 50 11.92 7.88 1.85
C ASN A 50 10.45 8.31 1.89
N ALA A 51 9.78 8.33 0.74
CA ALA A 51 8.35 8.64 0.64
C ALA A 51 7.51 7.55 1.30
N TRP A 52 7.75 6.28 0.96
CA TRP A 52 7.02 5.13 1.51
C TRP A 52 7.22 4.96 3.01
N ARG A 53 8.44 5.21 3.52
CA ARG A 53 8.70 5.18 4.97
C ARG A 53 7.81 6.12 5.77
N LYS A 54 7.47 7.29 5.22
CA LYS A 54 6.62 8.29 5.86
C LYS A 54 5.14 8.04 5.60
N PHE A 55 4.80 7.79 4.32
CA PHE A 55 3.42 7.61 3.88
C PHE A 55 2.76 6.42 4.57
N THR A 56 3.41 5.26 4.58
CA THR A 56 2.84 4.04 5.14
C THR A 56 2.47 4.16 6.62
N ARG A 57 3.29 4.87 7.39
CA ARG A 57 2.99 5.14 8.82
C ARG A 57 1.79 6.06 8.99
N THR A 58 1.63 7.02 8.09
CA THR A 58 0.48 7.93 8.10
C THR A 58 -0.80 7.18 7.72
N GLU A 59 -0.73 6.35 6.68
CA GLU A 59 -1.82 5.48 6.25
C GLU A 59 -2.24 4.54 7.40
N ALA A 60 -1.29 3.83 7.99
CA ALA A 60 -1.54 2.89 9.07
C ALA A 60 -2.22 3.53 10.28
N ARG A 61 -1.77 4.73 10.72
CA ARG A 61 -2.42 5.46 11.82
C ARG A 61 -3.86 5.82 11.49
N ARG A 62 -4.14 6.25 10.27
CA ARG A 62 -5.50 6.60 9.82
C ARG A 62 -6.40 5.38 9.78
N ILE A 63 -5.92 4.26 9.25
CA ILE A 63 -6.65 2.99 9.20
C ILE A 63 -6.87 2.44 10.62
N LYS A 64 -5.84 2.45 11.47
CA LYS A 64 -5.93 2.02 12.89
C LYS A 64 -7.03 2.79 13.62
N LYS A 65 -7.06 4.12 13.44
CA LYS A 65 -8.10 4.98 14.02
C LYS A 65 -9.47 4.69 13.44
N PHE A 66 -9.58 4.54 12.12
CA PHE A 66 -10.84 4.26 11.42
C PHE A 66 -11.47 2.93 11.88
N LEU A 67 -10.64 1.90 12.10
CA LEU A 67 -11.06 0.59 12.59
C LEU A 67 -11.18 0.50 14.12
N GLU A 68 -10.88 1.59 14.84
CA GLU A 68 -10.89 1.63 16.32
C GLU A 68 -10.03 0.51 16.93
N LEU A 69 -8.88 0.21 16.31
CA LEU A 69 -8.00 -0.86 16.79
C LEU A 69 -7.30 -0.45 18.09
N PRO A 70 -7.13 -1.41 19.04
CA PRO A 70 -6.39 -1.17 20.28
C PRO A 70 -4.90 -0.90 20.00
N GLU A 71 -4.16 -0.43 21.00
CA GLU A 71 -2.70 -0.20 20.88
C GLU A 71 -1.98 -1.45 20.45
N GLN A 72 -2.26 -2.58 21.08
CA GLN A 72 -1.73 -3.90 20.76
C GLN A 72 -2.79 -4.72 20.00
N ALA A 73 -2.94 -4.46 18.71
CA ALA A 73 -3.98 -5.07 17.88
C ALA A 73 -3.63 -6.48 17.38
N GLY A 74 -2.35 -6.87 17.45
CA GLY A 74 -1.86 -8.18 17.00
C GLY A 74 -2.05 -8.43 15.50
N LEU A 75 -1.88 -9.68 15.10
CA LEU A 75 -2.06 -10.11 13.71
C LEU A 75 -3.50 -10.00 13.23
N GLU A 76 -4.48 -10.13 14.12
CA GLU A 76 -5.89 -9.95 13.77
C GLU A 76 -6.20 -8.49 13.37
N GLY A 77 -5.68 -7.53 14.14
CA GLY A 77 -5.79 -6.11 13.80
C GLY A 77 -5.03 -5.77 12.52
N LEU A 78 -3.86 -6.36 12.33
CA LEU A 78 -3.08 -6.21 11.10
C LEU A 78 -3.83 -6.76 9.87
N GLU A 79 -4.45 -7.93 9.97
CA GLU A 79 -5.25 -8.53 8.91
C GLU A 79 -6.39 -7.59 8.47
N LYS A 80 -7.15 -7.08 9.43
CA LYS A 80 -8.23 -6.11 9.17
C LYS A 80 -7.72 -4.84 8.49
N ALA A 81 -6.59 -4.32 8.95
CA ALA A 81 -5.99 -3.11 8.40
C ALA A 81 -5.43 -3.32 6.98
N LEU A 82 -4.71 -4.41 6.73
CA LEU A 82 -4.18 -4.75 5.41
C LEU A 82 -5.28 -4.97 4.38
N ALA A 83 -6.42 -5.55 4.78
CA ALA A 83 -7.54 -5.81 3.87
C ALA A 83 -8.15 -4.54 3.24
N ILE A 84 -8.02 -3.39 3.89
CA ILE A 84 -8.61 -2.13 3.41
C ILE A 84 -7.57 -1.07 3.03
N ARG A 85 -6.28 -1.38 3.12
CA ARG A 85 -5.26 -0.43 2.67
C ARG A 85 -5.28 -0.26 1.14
N PHE A 86 -4.74 0.86 0.64
CA PHE A 86 -4.80 1.20 -0.78
C PHE A 86 -4.23 0.10 -1.69
N SER A 87 -3.14 -0.58 -1.27
CA SER A 87 -2.49 -1.62 -2.08
C SER A 87 -3.36 -2.88 -2.25
N ALA A 88 -4.14 -3.24 -1.23
CA ALA A 88 -5.11 -4.33 -1.33
C ALA A 88 -6.31 -3.99 -2.23
N LEU A 89 -6.70 -2.71 -2.26
CA LEU A 89 -7.86 -2.23 -3.02
C LEU A 89 -7.53 -1.89 -4.49
N SER A 90 -6.26 -1.69 -4.82
CA SER A 90 -5.81 -1.23 -6.14
C SER A 90 -5.12 -2.30 -6.99
N ASN A 91 -4.48 -3.30 -6.39
CA ASN A 91 -3.85 -4.39 -7.14
C ASN A 91 -4.89 -5.39 -7.64
N PRO A 92 -4.72 -5.95 -8.86
CA PRO A 92 -5.67 -6.90 -9.44
C PRO A 92 -5.81 -8.18 -8.64
N SER A 93 -4.74 -8.66 -8.02
CA SER A 93 -4.75 -9.89 -7.23
C SER A 93 -3.84 -9.80 -6.01
N VAL A 94 -4.46 -9.93 -4.83
CA VAL A 94 -3.80 -9.91 -3.52
C VAL A 94 -4.31 -11.10 -2.71
N SER A 95 -3.40 -11.78 -2.02
CA SER A 95 -3.74 -12.82 -1.05
C SER A 95 -3.38 -12.36 0.36
N LEU A 96 -4.30 -12.58 1.30
CA LEU A 96 -4.12 -12.30 2.71
C LEU A 96 -4.69 -13.48 3.51
N PHE A 97 -3.82 -14.19 4.21
CA PHE A 97 -4.22 -15.40 4.94
C PHE A 97 -3.25 -15.70 6.09
N LYS A 98 -3.74 -16.48 7.06
CA LYS A 98 -2.94 -16.96 8.20
C LYS A 98 -2.29 -18.29 7.87
N GLU A 99 -1.05 -18.45 8.27
CA GLU A 99 -0.30 -19.71 8.21
C GLU A 99 0.49 -19.88 9.51
N GLY A 100 0.03 -20.82 10.36
CA GLY A 100 0.57 -20.96 11.72
C GLY A 100 0.43 -19.65 12.51
N ASP A 101 1.52 -19.17 13.09
CA ASP A 101 1.59 -17.92 13.86
C ASP A 101 1.94 -16.70 13.00
N SER A 102 1.81 -16.84 11.68
CA SER A 102 2.15 -15.78 10.73
C SER A 102 0.94 -15.32 9.93
N LEU A 103 0.95 -14.07 9.52
CA LEU A 103 0.00 -13.50 8.56
C LEU A 103 0.75 -13.25 7.25
N ILE A 104 0.30 -13.88 6.18
CA ILE A 104 0.89 -13.74 4.84
C ILE A 104 0.11 -12.71 4.04
N TYR A 105 0.80 -11.68 3.58
CA TYR A 105 0.29 -10.70 2.62
C TYR A 105 1.09 -10.82 1.32
N ARG A 106 0.42 -11.17 0.24
CA ARG A 106 1.06 -11.40 -1.06
C ARG A 106 0.34 -10.63 -2.16
N ILE A 107 1.09 -9.84 -2.91
CA ILE A 107 0.62 -9.22 -4.14
C ILE A 107 0.94 -10.19 -5.28
N ASN A 108 -0.07 -10.93 -5.75
CA ASN A 108 0.09 -11.93 -6.80
C ASN A 108 0.23 -11.29 -8.19
N GLU A 109 -0.46 -10.15 -8.40
CA GLU A 109 -0.36 -9.34 -9.60
C GLU A 109 -0.15 -7.88 -9.20
N CYS A 110 1.06 -7.38 -9.47
CA CYS A 110 1.47 -6.03 -9.09
C CYS A 110 1.16 -5.02 -10.21
N ARG A 111 0.33 -4.04 -9.92
CA ARG A 111 -0.04 -2.97 -10.87
C ARG A 111 1.17 -2.17 -11.34
N VAL A 112 2.12 -1.86 -10.46
CA VAL A 112 3.34 -1.10 -10.80
C VAL A 112 4.19 -1.88 -11.80
N GLN A 113 4.47 -3.15 -11.55
CA GLN A 113 5.28 -3.97 -12.46
C GLN A 113 4.58 -4.20 -13.81
N THR A 114 3.27 -4.42 -13.78
CA THR A 114 2.46 -4.55 -15.02
C THR A 114 2.52 -3.26 -15.84
N ALA A 115 2.38 -2.11 -15.23
CA ALA A 115 2.45 -0.82 -15.91
C ALA A 115 3.84 -0.57 -16.54
N ARG A 116 4.93 -0.89 -15.82
CA ARG A 116 6.30 -0.77 -16.33
C ARG A 116 6.54 -1.74 -17.51
N LYS A 117 6.12 -2.99 -17.37
CA LYS A 117 6.20 -4.00 -18.44
C LYS A 117 5.49 -3.54 -19.72
N ASN A 118 4.28 -3.00 -19.58
CA ASN A 118 3.48 -2.52 -20.71
C ASN A 118 4.12 -1.32 -21.43
N LYS A 119 4.94 -0.56 -20.74
CA LYS A 119 5.70 0.57 -21.29
C LYS A 119 7.10 0.17 -21.79
N GLY A 120 7.48 -1.11 -21.73
CA GLY A 120 8.83 -1.57 -22.07
C GLY A 120 9.92 -1.08 -21.13
N MET A 121 9.56 -0.71 -19.91
CA MET A 121 10.49 -0.22 -18.89
C MET A 121 11.13 -1.38 -18.10
N PRO A 122 12.35 -1.19 -17.55
CA PRO A 122 12.97 -2.16 -16.66
C PRO A 122 12.10 -2.49 -15.45
N PHE A 123 12.29 -3.67 -14.88
CA PHE A 123 11.66 -4.08 -13.63
C PHE A 123 11.98 -3.09 -12.51
N HIS A 124 10.97 -2.73 -11.70
CA HIS A 124 11.15 -1.89 -10.52
C HIS A 124 11.76 -2.72 -9.38
N PRO A 125 12.95 -2.35 -8.86
CA PRO A 125 13.62 -3.12 -7.81
C PRO A 125 12.99 -2.85 -6.43
N CYS A 126 11.74 -3.25 -6.23
CA CYS A 126 10.89 -2.86 -5.11
C CYS A 126 11.15 -3.62 -3.79
N ALA A 127 12.18 -4.45 -3.68
CA ALA A 127 12.43 -5.24 -2.46
C ALA A 127 12.65 -4.37 -1.22
N SER A 128 13.55 -3.38 -1.29
CA SER A 128 13.86 -2.49 -0.16
C SER A 128 12.69 -1.55 0.19
N PRO A 129 12.12 -0.76 -0.73
CA PRO A 129 10.97 0.07 -0.41
C PRO A 129 9.74 -0.75 0.01
N GLY A 130 9.52 -1.92 -0.58
CA GLY A 130 8.43 -2.82 -0.20
C GLY A 130 8.56 -3.33 1.23
N PHE A 131 9.77 -3.73 1.64
CA PHE A 131 10.01 -4.10 3.05
C PHE A 131 9.75 -2.91 3.98
N THR A 132 10.33 -1.74 3.68
CA THR A 132 10.17 -0.50 4.47
C THR A 132 8.69 -0.11 4.61
N GLU A 133 7.94 -0.25 3.53
CA GLU A 133 6.50 0.00 3.50
C GLU A 133 5.74 -0.94 4.43
N HIS A 134 5.91 -2.25 4.29
CA HIS A 134 5.12 -3.24 5.03
C HIS A 134 5.53 -3.33 6.50
N ASP A 135 6.82 -3.27 6.82
CA ASP A 135 7.30 -3.23 8.21
C ASP A 135 6.82 -1.96 8.93
N GLY A 136 6.93 -0.80 8.27
CA GLY A 136 6.44 0.45 8.83
C GLY A 136 4.94 0.46 9.09
N PHE A 137 4.14 -0.16 8.22
CA PHE A 137 2.71 -0.32 8.40
C PHE A 137 2.40 -1.24 9.60
N ALA A 138 2.98 -2.43 9.61
CA ALA A 138 2.73 -3.43 10.65
C ALA A 138 3.07 -2.92 12.05
N ARG A 139 4.22 -2.26 12.21
CA ARG A 139 4.66 -1.70 13.51
C ARG A 139 3.76 -0.58 14.03
N VAL A 140 3.08 0.15 13.18
CA VAL A 140 2.09 1.15 13.62
C VAL A 140 0.82 0.46 14.12
N ILE A 141 0.43 -0.66 13.51
CA ILE A 141 -0.72 -1.44 13.99
C ILE A 141 -0.42 -2.07 15.34
N ASP A 142 0.76 -2.72 15.46
CA ASP A 142 1.27 -3.28 16.71
C ASP A 142 2.80 -3.35 16.64
N GLU A 143 3.50 -2.65 17.52
CA GLU A 143 4.97 -2.53 17.51
C GLU A 143 5.71 -3.87 17.69
N ARG A 144 5.04 -4.88 18.22
CA ARG A 144 5.59 -6.21 18.46
C ARG A 144 5.63 -7.10 17.21
N ILE A 145 4.96 -6.69 16.13
CA ILE A 145 4.93 -7.46 14.89
C ILE A 145 6.31 -7.38 14.22
N VAL A 146 6.83 -8.54 13.86
CA VAL A 146 8.06 -8.69 13.08
C VAL A 146 7.67 -9.00 11.64
N THR A 147 8.24 -8.25 10.71
CA THR A 147 8.00 -8.43 9.27
C THR A 147 9.18 -9.16 8.64
N GLU A 148 8.89 -10.15 7.82
CA GLU A 148 9.85 -10.87 7.00
C GLU A 148 9.40 -10.85 5.54
N MET A 149 10.36 -10.79 4.63
CA MET A 149 10.09 -10.88 3.18
C MET A 149 10.46 -12.29 2.71
N ILE A 150 9.52 -12.96 2.05
CA ILE A 150 9.62 -14.33 1.57
C ILE A 150 9.53 -14.41 0.06
#